data_0fa3f40158e8547d8374f392c88ea48a
#
_entry.id   0fa3f40158e8547d8374f392c88ea48a
#
_cell.length_a   1.000
_cell.length_b   1.000
_cell.length_c   1.000
_cell.angle_alpha   90.00
_cell.angle_beta   90.00
_cell.angle_gamma   90.00
#
_symmetry.space_group_name_H-M   'P 1'
#
loop_
_entity.id
_entity.type
_entity.pdbx_description
1 polymer ?
#
loop_
_entity_poly.entity_id
_entity_poly.type
_entity_poly.pdbx_seq_one_letter_code
_entity_poly.pdbx_strand_id
1 'polypeptide(L)'
;MKALLKKEFRLCLHPTALIFLAFAGFVFIPSYPYEVMFFFSGLSVFFICLTARENGDASFSCVLPVKKGDVARARIFMCVILQVTLLALAACTTSVKQLCFSSQAQINQAGLMANTAFLGGGAFILGLFDLIFFPLYWGAPEKVGVPFLLASIAEFILIAVFLICRHTVPFVRDVLNTPDPNAMSIKLAVFGAGLFFYVLAVWGAVRLSVKRFCRIDL
;
A
#
# COMPACT_ATOMS: atom_id res chain seq x y z
N MET A 1 4.99 13.77 18.51
CA MET A 1 4.41 12.82 17.55
C MET A 1 2.90 13.02 17.35
N LYS A 2 2.02 12.94 18.38
CA LYS A 2 0.54 13.10 18.19
C LYS A 2 0.15 14.42 17.50
N ALA A 3 0.74 15.55 17.89
CA ALA A 3 0.45 16.85 17.28
C ALA A 3 0.87 16.91 15.80
N LEU A 4 2.03 16.35 15.44
CA LEU A 4 2.51 16.26 14.07
C LEU A 4 1.58 15.38 13.23
N LEU A 5 1.19 14.20 13.73
CA LEU A 5 0.25 13.33 13.02
C LEU A 5 -1.10 14.03 12.80
N LYS A 6 -1.62 14.75 13.78
CA LYS A 6 -2.85 15.56 13.63
C LYS A 6 -2.69 16.67 12.57
N LYS A 7 -1.51 17.29 12.51
CA LYS A 7 -1.16 18.26 11.45
C LYS A 7 -1.19 17.59 10.08
N GLU A 8 -0.54 16.44 9.91
CA GLU A 8 -0.52 15.70 8.65
C GLU A 8 -1.94 15.38 8.15
N PHE A 9 -2.82 14.84 9.00
CA PHE A 9 -4.22 14.57 8.63
C PHE A 9 -5.05 15.83 8.29
N ARG A 10 -4.72 16.98 8.87
CA ARG A 10 -5.49 18.22 8.60
C ARG A 10 -4.98 19.01 7.41
N LEU A 11 -3.69 19.00 7.16
CA LEU A 11 -3.06 19.88 6.17
C LEU A 11 -2.52 19.15 4.95
N CYS A 12 -2.16 17.88 5.06
CA CYS A 12 -1.51 17.14 3.98
C CYS A 12 -2.39 16.05 3.38
N LEU A 13 -3.47 15.64 4.07
CA LEU A 13 -4.38 14.62 3.54
C LEU A 13 -5.11 15.16 2.31
N HIS A 14 -4.77 14.61 1.14
CA HIS A 14 -5.44 14.97 -0.10
C HIS A 14 -6.78 14.23 -0.22
N PRO A 15 -7.87 14.89 -0.69
CA PRO A 15 -9.19 14.27 -0.82
C PRO A 15 -9.21 12.99 -1.67
N THR A 16 -8.35 12.89 -2.71
CA THR A 16 -8.23 11.69 -3.53
C THR A 16 -7.80 10.46 -2.73
N ALA A 17 -7.08 10.63 -1.62
CA ALA A 17 -6.70 9.52 -0.76
C ALA A 17 -7.92 8.79 -0.18
N LEU A 18 -8.98 9.54 0.15
CA LEU A 18 -10.23 8.96 0.64
C LEU A 18 -11.01 8.28 -0.50
N ILE A 19 -10.97 8.84 -1.72
CA ILE A 19 -11.60 8.25 -2.91
C ILE A 19 -10.94 6.90 -3.23
N PHE A 20 -9.61 6.81 -3.13
CA PHE A 20 -8.89 5.57 -3.40
C PHE A 20 -9.14 4.47 -2.36
N LEU A 21 -9.58 4.79 -1.15
CA LEU A 21 -10.05 3.78 -0.20
C LEU A 21 -11.30 3.05 -0.72
N ALA A 22 -12.18 3.75 -1.47
CA ALA A 22 -13.35 3.11 -2.07
C ALA A 22 -13.00 2.06 -3.13
N PHE A 23 -11.75 2.06 -3.65
CA PHE A 23 -11.28 1.07 -4.61
C PHE A 23 -11.10 -0.33 -4.00
N ALA A 24 -11.19 -0.47 -2.67
CA ALA A 24 -11.43 -1.78 -2.05
C ALA A 24 -12.68 -2.49 -2.64
N GLY A 25 -13.64 -1.73 -3.19
CA GLY A 25 -14.80 -2.25 -3.91
C GLY A 25 -14.49 -2.89 -5.28
N PHE A 26 -13.27 -2.74 -5.83
CA PHE A 26 -12.89 -3.38 -7.10
C PHE A 26 -12.98 -4.90 -7.07
N VAL A 27 -12.96 -5.50 -5.89
CA VAL A 27 -13.22 -6.93 -5.69
C VAL A 27 -14.55 -7.37 -6.29
N PHE A 28 -15.56 -6.48 -6.39
CA PHE A 28 -16.86 -6.77 -6.97
C PHE A 28 -16.92 -6.62 -8.49
N ILE A 29 -15.89 -6.04 -9.12
CA ILE A 29 -15.86 -5.84 -10.58
C ILE A 29 -15.30 -7.10 -11.26
N PRO A 30 -16.10 -7.80 -12.11
CA PRO A 30 -15.72 -9.13 -12.63
C PRO A 30 -14.50 -9.13 -13.55
N SER A 31 -14.24 -8.04 -14.27
CA SER A 31 -13.19 -7.98 -15.30
C SER A 31 -11.91 -7.27 -14.82
N TYR A 32 -11.83 -6.86 -13.56
CA TYR A 32 -10.73 -6.04 -13.08
C TYR A 32 -9.68 -6.87 -12.30
N PRO A 33 -8.37 -6.70 -12.55
CA PRO A 33 -7.33 -7.31 -11.73
C PRO A 33 -7.34 -6.69 -10.34
N TYR A 34 -7.62 -7.49 -9.31
CA TYR A 34 -7.84 -6.99 -7.95
C TYR A 34 -6.61 -6.32 -7.35
N GLU A 35 -5.42 -6.77 -7.72
CA GLU A 35 -4.13 -6.23 -7.23
C GLU A 35 -3.93 -4.75 -7.55
N VAL A 36 -4.53 -4.26 -8.61
CA VAL A 36 -4.40 -2.87 -9.06
C VAL A 36 -4.97 -1.88 -8.03
N MET A 37 -5.87 -2.33 -7.12
CA MET A 37 -6.33 -1.47 -6.03
C MET A 37 -5.17 -1.01 -5.12
N PHE A 38 -4.15 -1.84 -4.95
CA PHE A 38 -2.98 -1.50 -4.11
C PHE A 38 -2.10 -0.44 -4.79
N PHE A 39 -1.98 -0.46 -6.12
CA PHE A 39 -1.34 0.62 -6.87
C PHE A 39 -2.02 1.97 -6.65
N PHE A 40 -3.35 2.03 -6.60
CA PHE A 40 -4.06 3.28 -6.28
C PHE A 40 -3.78 3.78 -4.86
N SER A 41 -3.42 2.90 -3.94
CA SER A 41 -2.92 3.31 -2.63
C SER A 41 -1.57 4.01 -2.74
N GLY A 42 -0.65 3.50 -3.56
CA GLY A 42 0.61 4.17 -3.88
C GLY A 42 0.40 5.55 -4.54
N LEU A 43 -0.56 5.64 -5.46
CA LEU A 43 -0.95 6.90 -6.10
C LEU A 43 -1.54 7.89 -5.07
N SER A 44 -2.28 7.42 -4.06
CA SER A 44 -2.73 8.23 -2.93
C SER A 44 -1.56 8.86 -2.18
N VAL A 45 -0.54 8.06 -1.85
CA VAL A 45 0.69 8.54 -1.20
C VAL A 45 1.40 9.59 -2.05
N PHE A 46 1.45 9.38 -3.37
CA PHE A 46 2.01 10.36 -4.31
C PHE A 46 1.29 11.70 -4.23
N PHE A 47 -0.05 11.73 -4.29
CA PHE A 47 -0.81 12.99 -4.21
C PHE A 47 -0.64 13.70 -2.87
N ILE A 48 -0.58 12.97 -1.77
CA ILE A 48 -0.29 13.51 -0.44
C ILE A 48 1.08 14.21 -0.44
N CYS A 49 2.11 13.55 -0.97
CA CYS A 49 3.46 14.09 -1.02
C CYS A 49 3.60 15.24 -2.03
N LEU A 50 2.86 15.19 -3.13
CA LEU A 50 2.80 16.25 -4.13
C LEU A 50 2.21 17.54 -3.54
N THR A 51 1.05 17.44 -2.89
CA THR A 51 0.39 18.57 -2.21
C THR A 51 1.28 19.15 -1.11
N ALA A 52 1.95 18.30 -0.35
CA ALA A 52 2.87 18.75 0.68
C ALA A 52 4.08 19.50 0.11
N ARG A 53 4.59 19.09 -1.06
CA ARG A 53 5.64 19.81 -1.78
C ARG A 53 5.15 21.19 -2.23
N GLU A 54 3.98 21.25 -2.86
CA GLU A 54 3.38 22.50 -3.36
C GLU A 54 3.14 23.51 -2.24
N ASN A 55 2.76 23.04 -1.06
CA ASN A 55 2.56 23.86 0.12
C ASN A 55 3.86 24.19 0.89
N GLY A 56 5.03 23.75 0.43
CA GLY A 56 6.30 23.98 1.12
C GLY A 56 6.37 23.36 2.53
N ASP A 57 5.57 22.32 2.78
CA ASP A 57 5.36 21.77 4.12
C ASP A 57 6.64 21.25 4.80
N ALA A 58 7.57 20.69 4.04
CA ALA A 58 8.84 20.21 4.58
C ALA A 58 9.67 21.36 5.16
N SER A 59 9.85 22.44 4.40
CA SER A 59 10.58 23.64 4.82
C SER A 59 9.88 24.31 6.00
N PHE A 60 8.57 24.51 5.95
CA PHE A 60 7.78 25.05 7.05
C PHE A 60 7.94 24.24 8.34
N SER A 61 7.88 22.91 8.23
CA SER A 61 8.00 22.03 9.39
C SER A 61 9.39 22.04 10.01
N CYS A 62 10.44 22.35 9.22
CA CYS A 62 11.80 22.46 9.73
C CYS A 62 12.07 23.74 10.53
N VAL A 63 11.26 24.79 10.35
CA VAL A 63 11.34 26.02 11.16
C VAL A 63 10.70 25.84 12.54
N LEU A 64 9.80 24.88 12.69
CA LEU A 64 9.16 24.58 13.96
C LEU A 64 10.15 23.92 14.95
N PRO A 65 9.97 24.07 16.28
CA PRO A 65 10.83 23.43 17.29
C PRO A 65 10.56 21.92 17.40
N VAL A 66 10.70 21.19 16.29
CA VAL A 66 10.49 19.74 16.18
C VAL A 66 11.69 19.08 15.52
N LYS A 67 11.93 17.81 15.82
CA LYS A 67 13.02 17.06 15.18
C LYS A 67 12.64 16.74 13.73
N LYS A 68 13.53 17.01 12.76
CA LYS A 68 13.34 16.67 11.33
C LYS A 68 12.87 15.22 11.16
N GLY A 69 13.47 14.27 11.87
CA GLY A 69 13.08 12.87 11.81
C GLY A 69 11.63 12.58 12.23
N ASP A 70 11.06 13.39 13.12
CA ASP A 70 9.67 13.19 13.56
C ASP A 70 8.67 13.69 12.52
N VAL A 71 9.05 14.69 11.70
CA VAL A 71 8.25 15.14 10.55
C VAL A 71 8.12 14.01 9.53
N ALA A 72 9.25 13.39 9.15
CA ALA A 72 9.24 12.26 8.23
C ALA A 72 8.43 11.07 8.78
N ARG A 73 8.60 10.74 10.06
CA ARG A 73 7.83 9.67 10.71
C ARG A 73 6.33 9.95 10.69
N ALA A 74 5.91 11.17 11.01
CA ALA A 74 4.49 11.52 11.07
C ALA A 74 3.81 11.34 9.71
N ARG A 75 4.46 11.74 8.61
CA ARG A 75 3.94 11.54 7.25
C ARG A 75 3.85 10.08 6.88
N ILE A 76 4.93 9.32 7.09
CA ILE A 76 4.92 7.88 6.80
C ILE A 76 3.81 7.18 7.59
N PHE A 77 3.67 7.47 8.89
CA PHE A 77 2.60 6.86 9.69
C PHE A 77 1.20 7.23 9.23
N MET A 78 0.95 8.46 8.75
CA MET A 78 -0.32 8.82 8.16
C MET A 78 -0.62 7.96 6.92
N CYS A 79 0.36 7.80 6.02
CA CYS A 79 0.21 6.97 4.82
C CYS A 79 -0.01 5.49 5.18
N VAL A 80 0.73 4.95 6.16
CA VAL A 80 0.57 3.59 6.68
C VAL A 80 -0.84 3.38 7.25
N ILE A 81 -1.41 4.36 7.97
CA ILE A 81 -2.79 4.27 8.46
C ILE A 81 -3.78 4.14 7.30
N LEU A 82 -3.61 4.92 6.23
CA LEU A 82 -4.46 4.82 5.04
C LEU A 82 -4.32 3.46 4.33
N GLN A 83 -3.11 2.95 4.19
CA GLN A 83 -2.84 1.64 3.60
C GLN A 83 -3.43 0.49 4.43
N VAL A 84 -3.27 0.52 5.74
CA VAL A 84 -3.88 -0.46 6.65
C VAL A 84 -5.41 -0.37 6.60
N THR A 85 -5.96 0.84 6.47
CA THR A 85 -7.41 1.03 6.29
C THR A 85 -7.88 0.43 4.97
N LEU A 86 -7.14 0.63 3.86
CA LEU A 86 -7.46 -0.01 2.58
C LEU A 86 -7.41 -1.53 2.69
N LEU A 87 -6.37 -2.09 3.34
CA LEU A 87 -6.23 -3.52 3.52
C LEU A 87 -7.37 -4.11 4.36
N ALA A 88 -7.80 -3.41 5.41
CA ALA A 88 -8.96 -3.78 6.21
C ALA A 88 -10.27 -3.73 5.40
N LEU A 89 -10.47 -2.68 4.61
CA LEU A 89 -11.62 -2.59 3.71
C LEU A 89 -11.60 -3.69 2.63
N ALA A 90 -10.43 -3.99 2.06
CA ALA A 90 -10.27 -5.09 1.11
C ALA A 90 -10.58 -6.45 1.77
N ALA A 91 -10.21 -6.65 3.03
CA ALA A 91 -10.58 -7.86 3.79
C ALA A 91 -12.10 -7.94 4.00
N CYS A 92 -12.75 -6.84 4.36
CA CYS A 92 -14.22 -6.78 4.50
C CYS A 92 -14.92 -7.09 3.17
N THR A 93 -14.52 -6.43 2.07
CA THR A 93 -15.15 -6.64 0.74
C THR A 93 -14.90 -8.05 0.22
N THR A 94 -13.73 -8.62 0.45
CA THR A 94 -13.39 -10.02 0.13
C THR A 94 -14.28 -10.99 0.91
N SER A 95 -14.45 -10.78 2.21
CA SER A 95 -15.31 -11.61 3.05
C SER A 95 -16.77 -11.53 2.62
N VAL A 96 -17.28 -10.33 2.35
CA VAL A 96 -18.65 -10.12 1.84
C VAL A 96 -18.84 -10.85 0.49
N LYS A 97 -17.85 -10.75 -0.41
CA LYS A 97 -17.93 -11.45 -1.70
C LYS A 97 -18.00 -12.96 -1.52
N GLN A 98 -17.21 -13.53 -0.64
CA GLN A 98 -17.20 -14.98 -0.41
C GLN A 98 -18.46 -15.49 0.29
N LEU A 99 -19.06 -14.69 1.17
CA LEU A 99 -20.29 -15.07 1.89
C LEU A 99 -21.55 -14.90 1.05
N CYS A 100 -21.63 -13.87 0.21
CA CYS A 100 -22.85 -13.48 -0.49
C CYS A 100 -22.95 -14.00 -1.92
N PHE A 101 -21.83 -14.43 -2.54
CA PHE A 101 -21.81 -14.84 -3.94
C PHE A 101 -21.57 -16.34 -4.09
N SER A 102 -22.18 -16.96 -5.12
CA SER A 102 -21.94 -18.36 -5.47
C SER A 102 -20.48 -18.60 -5.86
N SER A 103 -19.99 -19.84 -5.71
CA SER A 103 -18.59 -20.20 -5.98
C SER A 103 -18.12 -19.79 -7.39
N GLN A 104 -19.01 -19.85 -8.40
CA GLN A 104 -18.70 -19.42 -9.76
C GLN A 104 -18.56 -17.89 -9.89
N ALA A 105 -19.36 -17.12 -9.14
CA ALA A 105 -19.31 -15.66 -9.15
C ALA A 105 -18.17 -15.09 -8.28
N GLN A 106 -17.54 -15.93 -7.47
CA GLN A 106 -16.36 -15.52 -6.68
C GLN A 106 -15.10 -15.36 -7.53
N ILE A 107 -14.99 -16.13 -8.63
CA ILE A 107 -13.87 -16.04 -9.57
C ILE A 107 -14.19 -14.93 -10.58
N ASN A 108 -13.25 -14.03 -10.82
CA ASN A 108 -13.43 -13.01 -11.85
C ASN A 108 -13.15 -13.57 -13.26
N GLN A 109 -13.43 -12.79 -14.31
CA GLN A 109 -13.19 -13.18 -15.71
C GLN A 109 -11.71 -13.45 -16.02
N ALA A 110 -10.79 -12.90 -15.24
CA ALA A 110 -9.34 -13.16 -15.34
C ALA A 110 -8.90 -14.42 -14.57
N GLY A 111 -9.84 -15.22 -14.04
CA GLY A 111 -9.54 -16.41 -13.26
C GLY A 111 -8.94 -16.13 -11.87
N LEU A 112 -9.11 -14.91 -11.35
CA LEU A 112 -8.55 -14.50 -10.07
C LEU A 112 -9.60 -14.59 -8.96
N MET A 113 -9.16 -15.06 -7.80
CA MET A 113 -9.99 -15.13 -6.60
C MET A 113 -9.49 -14.15 -5.54
N ALA A 114 -10.39 -13.33 -5.02
CA ALA A 114 -10.13 -12.52 -3.84
C ALA A 114 -10.30 -13.40 -2.60
N ASN A 115 -9.21 -13.67 -1.90
CA ASN A 115 -9.16 -14.52 -0.72
C ASN A 115 -8.09 -14.05 0.27
N THR A 116 -7.89 -14.77 1.36
CA THR A 116 -6.89 -14.43 2.38
C THR A 116 -5.46 -14.36 1.82
N ALA A 117 -5.08 -15.22 0.86
CA ALA A 117 -3.75 -15.17 0.23
C ALA A 117 -3.57 -13.89 -0.62
N PHE A 118 -4.63 -13.44 -1.30
CA PHE A 118 -4.64 -12.17 -2.04
C PHE A 118 -4.33 -10.97 -1.12
N LEU A 119 -4.90 -10.94 0.09
CA LEU A 119 -4.61 -9.88 1.06
C LEU A 119 -3.13 -9.88 1.49
N GLY A 120 -2.52 -11.07 1.62
CA GLY A 120 -1.09 -11.21 1.88
C GLY A 120 -0.22 -10.65 0.75
N GLY A 121 -0.60 -10.94 -0.50
CA GLY A 121 0.03 -10.35 -1.68
C GLY A 121 -0.10 -8.83 -1.71
N GLY A 122 -1.28 -8.30 -1.35
CA GLY A 122 -1.53 -6.86 -1.23
C GLY A 122 -0.65 -6.18 -0.20
N ALA A 123 -0.52 -6.78 0.99
CA ALA A 123 0.39 -6.28 2.02
C ALA A 123 1.85 -6.26 1.53
N PHE A 124 2.27 -7.27 0.77
CA PHE A 124 3.60 -7.31 0.18
C PHE A 124 3.81 -6.19 -0.85
N ILE A 125 2.84 -5.94 -1.73
CA ILE A 125 2.86 -4.86 -2.73
C ILE A 125 3.02 -3.50 -2.04
N LEU A 126 2.19 -3.21 -1.04
CA LEU A 126 2.23 -1.96 -0.28
C LEU A 126 3.58 -1.77 0.43
N GLY A 127 4.11 -2.83 1.05
CA GLY A 127 5.41 -2.78 1.70
C GLY A 127 6.56 -2.48 0.74
N LEU A 128 6.57 -3.11 -0.45
CA LEU A 128 7.57 -2.85 -1.48
C LEU A 128 7.53 -1.40 -1.95
N PHE A 129 6.32 -0.87 -2.20
CA PHE A 129 6.13 0.53 -2.56
C PHE A 129 6.73 1.46 -1.50
N ASP A 130 6.38 1.28 -0.25
CA ASP A 130 6.85 2.11 0.87
C ASP A 130 8.37 2.08 1.03
N LEU A 131 8.96 0.89 0.89
CA LEU A 131 10.41 0.68 1.04
C LEU A 131 11.21 1.41 -0.04
N ILE A 132 10.64 1.57 -1.24
CA ILE A 132 11.29 2.29 -2.36
C ILE A 132 10.93 3.78 -2.30
N PHE A 133 9.64 4.10 -2.20
CA PHE A 133 9.14 5.46 -2.34
C PHE A 133 9.64 6.40 -1.24
N PHE A 134 9.41 6.06 0.03
CA PHE A 134 9.68 6.99 1.13
C PHE A 134 11.16 7.35 1.30
N PRO A 135 12.13 6.40 1.23
CA PRO A 135 13.53 6.77 1.33
C PRO A 135 14.02 7.65 0.17
N LEU A 136 13.47 7.45 -1.04
CA LEU A 136 13.82 8.29 -2.19
C LEU A 136 13.17 9.67 -2.07
N TYR A 137 11.91 9.75 -1.67
CA TYR A 137 11.20 11.01 -1.44
C TYR A 137 11.88 11.87 -0.37
N TRP A 138 12.16 11.30 0.79
CA TRP A 138 12.82 12.03 1.88
C TRP A 138 14.32 12.30 1.64
N GLY A 139 14.89 11.72 0.59
CA GLY A 139 16.22 12.10 0.09
C GLY A 139 16.22 13.33 -0.81
N ALA A 140 15.08 13.72 -1.41
CA ALA A 140 14.89 14.90 -2.23
C ALA A 140 13.39 15.26 -2.27
N PRO A 141 12.84 15.91 -1.21
CA PRO A 141 11.39 16.12 -1.07
C PRO A 141 10.77 16.95 -2.20
N GLU A 142 11.57 17.71 -2.93
CA GLU A 142 11.13 18.50 -4.08
C GLU A 142 10.87 17.64 -5.34
N LYS A 143 11.46 16.43 -5.41
CA LYS A 143 11.40 15.54 -6.59
C LYS A 143 10.45 14.36 -6.37
N VAL A 144 9.17 14.62 -6.18
CA VAL A 144 8.18 13.58 -5.86
C VAL A 144 7.98 12.57 -7.01
N GLY A 145 8.08 13.04 -8.26
CA GLY A 145 7.77 12.23 -9.45
C GLY A 145 8.72 11.05 -9.67
N VAL A 146 10.04 11.25 -9.48
CA VAL A 146 11.03 10.17 -9.69
C VAL A 146 10.88 9.05 -8.66
N PRO A 147 10.79 9.31 -7.34
CA PRO A 147 10.48 8.29 -6.35
C PRO A 147 9.21 7.49 -6.68
N PHE A 148 8.15 8.18 -7.10
CA PHE A 148 6.89 7.54 -7.47
C PHE A 148 7.05 6.65 -8.71
N LEU A 149 7.71 7.13 -9.76
CA LEU A 149 7.93 6.34 -10.97
C LEU A 149 8.69 5.04 -10.67
N LEU A 150 9.77 5.12 -9.90
CA LEU A 150 10.58 3.94 -9.55
C LEU A 150 9.80 2.94 -8.68
N ALA A 151 9.06 3.44 -7.69
CA ALA A 151 8.21 2.60 -6.83
C ALA A 151 7.08 1.94 -7.64
N SER A 152 6.43 2.68 -8.54
CA SER A 152 5.36 2.16 -9.39
C SER A 152 5.86 1.11 -10.39
N ILE A 153 7.03 1.30 -10.98
CA ILE A 153 7.63 0.27 -11.87
C ILE A 153 7.85 -1.03 -11.09
N ALA A 154 8.43 -0.96 -9.89
CA ALA A 154 8.66 -2.15 -9.06
C ALA A 154 7.33 -2.80 -8.65
N GLU A 155 6.33 -2.01 -8.31
CA GLU A 155 4.99 -2.45 -7.95
C GLU A 155 4.30 -3.17 -9.13
N PHE A 156 4.32 -2.60 -10.33
CA PHE A 156 3.75 -3.24 -11.53
C PHE A 156 4.48 -4.52 -11.90
N ILE A 157 5.80 -4.57 -11.78
CA ILE A 157 6.57 -5.81 -11.99
C ILE A 157 6.11 -6.88 -11.00
N LEU A 158 5.95 -6.54 -9.73
CA LEU A 158 5.49 -7.48 -8.71
C LEU A 158 4.05 -7.95 -8.97
N ILE A 159 3.14 -7.06 -9.33
CA ILE A 159 1.76 -7.39 -9.72
C ILE A 159 1.77 -8.36 -10.91
N ALA A 160 2.57 -8.07 -11.94
CA ALA A 160 2.70 -8.95 -13.10
C ALA A 160 3.24 -10.34 -12.71
N VAL A 161 4.24 -10.41 -11.83
CA VAL A 161 4.76 -11.68 -11.31
C VAL A 161 3.66 -12.46 -10.58
N PHE A 162 2.87 -11.81 -9.72
CA PHE A 162 1.77 -12.47 -9.01
C PHE A 162 0.71 -13.00 -9.97
N LEU A 163 0.33 -12.21 -11.00
CA LEU A 163 -0.62 -12.64 -12.02
C LEU A 163 -0.10 -13.84 -12.82
N ILE A 164 1.17 -13.80 -13.26
CA ILE A 164 1.80 -14.90 -13.98
C ILE A 164 1.86 -16.15 -13.09
N CYS A 165 2.32 -16.03 -11.85
CA CYS A 165 2.41 -17.16 -10.93
C CYS A 165 1.05 -17.82 -10.68
N ARG A 166 -0.02 -17.07 -10.59
CA ARG A 166 -1.39 -17.61 -10.42
C ARG A 166 -1.85 -18.45 -11.61
N HIS A 167 -1.39 -18.13 -12.82
CA HIS A 167 -1.78 -18.89 -14.01
C HIS A 167 -0.83 -20.04 -14.33
N THR A 168 0.47 -19.91 -14.02
CA THR A 168 1.50 -20.85 -14.47
C THR A 168 1.93 -21.84 -13.39
N VAL A 169 1.95 -21.42 -12.11
CA VAL A 169 2.44 -22.28 -11.01
C VAL A 169 1.28 -23.12 -10.45
N PRO A 170 1.29 -24.46 -10.59
CA PRO A 170 0.18 -25.32 -10.16
C PRO A 170 -0.18 -25.14 -8.69
N PHE A 171 0.82 -25.02 -7.80
CA PHE A 171 0.58 -24.79 -6.38
C PHE A 171 -0.19 -23.47 -6.11
N VAL A 172 0.18 -22.39 -6.81
CA VAL A 172 -0.50 -21.09 -6.63
C VAL A 172 -1.91 -21.17 -7.21
N ARG A 173 -2.08 -21.78 -8.38
CA ARG A 173 -3.37 -21.92 -9.06
C ARG A 173 -4.34 -22.80 -8.27
N ASP A 174 -3.90 -23.96 -7.84
CA ASP A 174 -4.76 -25.03 -7.34
C ASP A 174 -4.93 -24.98 -5.80
N VAL A 175 -4.05 -24.27 -5.08
CA VAL A 175 -4.09 -24.15 -3.61
C VAL A 175 -4.39 -22.72 -3.18
N LEU A 176 -3.65 -21.72 -3.67
CA LEU A 176 -3.79 -20.34 -3.21
C LEU A 176 -4.91 -19.59 -3.90
N ASN A 177 -5.20 -19.87 -5.18
CA ASN A 177 -6.26 -19.23 -5.95
C ASN A 177 -7.61 -19.97 -5.84
N THR A 178 -7.97 -20.42 -4.66
CA THR A 178 -9.20 -21.15 -4.36
C THR A 178 -10.04 -20.40 -3.32
N PRO A 179 -11.36 -20.70 -3.19
CA PRO A 179 -12.18 -20.12 -2.12
C PRO A 179 -11.63 -20.43 -0.73
N ASP A 180 -11.74 -19.48 0.20
CA ASP A 180 -11.69 -19.84 1.62
C ASP A 180 -12.98 -20.66 1.93
N PRO A 181 -12.97 -21.75 2.68
CA PRO A 181 -11.93 -22.20 3.62
C PRO A 181 -10.91 -23.19 3.06
N ASN A 182 -10.92 -23.50 1.75
CA ASN A 182 -9.98 -24.48 1.18
C ASN A 182 -8.53 -24.06 1.44
N ALA A 183 -7.73 -24.97 1.99
CA ALA A 183 -6.32 -24.72 2.34
C ALA A 183 -6.10 -23.45 3.21
N MET A 184 -7.04 -23.14 4.11
CA MET A 184 -7.02 -21.91 4.90
C MET A 184 -5.73 -21.70 5.71
N SER A 185 -5.14 -22.77 6.25
CA SER A 185 -3.87 -22.71 7.00
C SER A 185 -2.72 -22.18 6.15
N ILE A 186 -2.64 -22.61 4.89
CA ILE A 186 -1.59 -22.16 3.95
C ILE A 186 -1.83 -20.70 3.55
N LYS A 187 -3.08 -20.33 3.26
CA LYS A 187 -3.44 -18.93 2.92
C LYS A 187 -3.19 -17.98 4.07
N LEU A 188 -3.48 -18.43 5.30
CA LEU A 188 -3.18 -17.65 6.51
C LEU A 188 -1.68 -17.47 6.70
N ALA A 189 -0.88 -18.50 6.40
CA ALA A 189 0.58 -18.39 6.43
C ALA A 189 1.10 -17.38 5.39
N VAL A 190 0.55 -17.39 4.16
CA VAL A 190 0.87 -16.40 3.11
C VAL A 190 0.46 -14.99 3.54
N PHE A 191 -0.71 -14.83 4.15
CA PHE A 191 -1.16 -13.55 4.68
C PHE A 191 -0.24 -13.06 5.81
N GLY A 192 0.11 -13.95 6.75
CA GLY A 192 1.05 -13.64 7.83
C GLY A 192 2.44 -13.24 7.30
N ALA A 193 2.95 -13.95 6.30
CA ALA A 193 4.23 -13.61 5.64
C ALA A 193 4.17 -12.25 4.95
N GLY A 194 3.06 -11.94 4.26
CA GLY A 194 2.84 -10.63 3.63
C GLY A 194 2.81 -9.49 4.64
N LEU A 195 2.07 -9.66 5.75
CA LEU A 195 2.03 -8.67 6.84
C LEU A 195 3.40 -8.51 7.52
N PHE A 196 4.10 -9.60 7.75
CA PHE A 196 5.44 -9.56 8.34
C PHE A 196 6.41 -8.78 7.45
N PHE A 197 6.39 -9.06 6.13
CA PHE A 197 7.18 -8.28 5.18
C PHE A 197 6.78 -6.81 5.18
N TYR A 198 5.47 -6.49 5.19
CA TYR A 198 4.97 -5.11 5.26
C TYR A 198 5.53 -4.36 6.48
N VAL A 199 5.46 -4.95 7.65
CA VAL A 199 6.00 -4.35 8.89
C VAL A 199 7.50 -4.10 8.79
N LEU A 200 8.27 -5.07 8.27
CA LEU A 200 9.71 -4.92 8.06
C LEU A 200 10.03 -3.83 7.03
N ALA A 201 9.28 -3.79 5.93
CA ALA A 201 9.43 -2.80 4.87
C ALA A 201 9.14 -1.37 5.38
N VAL A 202 8.03 -1.18 6.11
CA VAL A 202 7.70 0.11 6.73
C VAL A 202 8.77 0.53 7.75
N TRP A 203 9.24 -0.40 8.58
CA TRP A 203 10.32 -0.11 9.54
C TRP A 203 11.61 0.31 8.81
N GLY A 204 12.00 -0.39 7.74
CA GLY A 204 13.12 -0.03 6.88
C GLY A 204 12.93 1.33 6.21
N ALA A 205 11.74 1.56 5.64
CA ALA A 205 11.38 2.83 5.02
C ALA A 205 11.50 4.01 6.00
N VAL A 206 10.97 3.87 7.21
CA VAL A 206 11.08 4.90 8.26
C VAL A 206 12.54 5.16 8.62
N ARG A 207 13.35 4.13 8.88
CA ARG A 207 14.77 4.30 9.25
C ARG A 207 15.58 4.98 8.15
N LEU A 208 15.41 4.52 6.91
CA LEU A 208 16.16 5.07 5.77
C LEU A 208 15.72 6.51 5.47
N SER A 209 14.43 6.79 5.52
CA SER A 209 13.86 8.13 5.29
C SER A 209 14.36 9.14 6.32
N VAL A 210 14.28 8.80 7.60
CA VAL A 210 14.79 9.66 8.67
C VAL A 210 16.28 9.94 8.48
N LYS A 211 17.09 8.91 8.19
CA LYS A 211 18.52 9.05 7.96
C LYS A 211 18.83 9.97 6.78
N ARG A 212 18.09 9.87 5.69
CA ARG A 212 18.26 10.71 4.49
C ARG A 212 17.81 12.14 4.75
N PHE A 213 16.61 12.32 5.32
CA PHE A 213 16.06 13.65 5.58
C PHE A 213 16.88 14.48 6.57
N CYS A 214 17.45 13.86 7.60
CA CYS A 214 18.33 14.56 8.54
C CYS A 214 19.66 15.07 7.93
N ARG A 215 20.03 14.59 6.72
CA ARG A 215 21.26 15.00 6.01
C ARG A 215 21.04 16.15 5.03
N ILE A 216 19.79 16.53 4.79
CA ILE A 216 19.45 17.61 3.85
C ILE A 216 19.40 18.92 4.65
N ASP A 217 20.07 19.94 4.14
CA ASP A 217 19.88 21.33 4.58
C ASP A 217 18.74 21.92 3.76
N LEU A 218 17.66 22.28 4.45
CA LEU A 218 16.46 22.93 3.91
C LEU A 218 16.40 24.36 4.39
#